data_b32d676253bdaec2e3397d1c8557a3b0
#
_entry.id   b32d676253bdaec2e3397d1c8557a3b0
#
_cell.length_a   1.000
_cell.length_b   1.000
_cell.length_c   1.000
_cell.angle_alpha   90.00
_cell.angle_beta   90.00
_cell.angle_gamma   90.00
#
_symmetry.space_group_name_H-M   'P 1'
#
loop_
_entity.id
_entity.type
_entity.pdbx_description
1 polymer ?
#
loop_
_entity_poly.entity_id
_entity_poly.type
_entity_poly.pdbx_seq_one_letter_code
_entity_poly.pdbx_strand_id
1 'polypeptide(L)'
;VRKHFFGKYPETAALVEHMTDDEIWELRRGGHDPEKVYAAFHNAHHHKGQPTVLLVKTIKGYGMGQAGEGKNTVHQTKKLADEDIRYIRDRFNIPIPDSELEKLPYYTPADETPEMKSLHERRKALGGYLPHRREKADEHITVPSLEPFKAVIEPPADGS
;
A
#
# COMPACT_ATOMS: atom_id res chain seq x y z
N VAL A 1 14.70 15.47 -20.21
CA VAL A 1 14.08 14.30 -19.59
C VAL A 1 14.15 13.12 -20.56
N ARG A 2 13.58 13.23 -21.81
CA ARG A 2 13.56 12.14 -22.81
C ARG A 2 14.92 11.45 -22.95
N LYS A 3 15.95 12.18 -23.37
CA LYS A 3 17.28 11.61 -23.66
C LYS A 3 18.01 11.07 -22.43
N HIS A 4 18.01 11.81 -21.32
CA HIS A 4 18.86 11.51 -20.16
C HIS A 4 18.21 10.65 -19.09
N PHE A 5 16.87 10.54 -19.11
CA PHE A 5 16.12 9.71 -18.17
C PHE A 5 15.52 8.49 -18.88
N PHE A 6 14.55 8.71 -19.75
CA PHE A 6 13.90 7.60 -20.45
C PHE A 6 14.81 6.93 -21.48
N GLY A 7 15.61 7.71 -22.21
CA GLY A 7 16.51 7.19 -23.26
C GLY A 7 17.75 6.47 -22.76
N LYS A 8 17.86 6.25 -21.42
CA LYS A 8 18.98 5.51 -20.86
C LYS A 8 18.90 4.01 -21.17
N TYR A 9 17.70 3.47 -21.27
CA TYR A 9 17.43 2.09 -21.60
C TYR A 9 16.35 2.00 -22.70
N PRO A 10 16.46 1.05 -23.65
CA PRO A 10 15.49 0.90 -24.74
C PRO A 10 14.05 0.72 -24.23
N GLU A 11 13.88 -0.04 -23.15
CA GLU A 11 12.57 -0.36 -22.58
C GLU A 11 11.87 0.92 -22.02
N THR A 12 12.64 1.77 -21.36
CA THR A 12 12.08 3.04 -20.84
C THR A 12 11.87 4.07 -21.96
N ALA A 13 12.71 4.05 -23.00
CA ALA A 13 12.54 4.91 -24.18
C ALA A 13 11.23 4.57 -24.91
N ALA A 14 10.92 3.30 -25.07
CA ALA A 14 9.69 2.83 -25.72
C ALA A 14 8.41 3.31 -25.01
N LEU A 15 8.43 3.45 -23.68
CA LEU A 15 7.28 3.94 -22.89
C LEU A 15 6.85 5.36 -23.26
N VAL A 16 7.77 6.17 -23.75
CA VAL A 16 7.54 7.61 -24.06
C VAL A 16 7.72 7.94 -25.53
N GLU A 17 7.83 6.94 -26.40
CA GLU A 17 8.06 7.13 -27.84
C GLU A 17 6.94 7.94 -28.50
N HIS A 18 5.70 7.68 -28.09
CA HIS A 18 4.49 8.34 -28.60
C HIS A 18 4.18 9.69 -27.97
N MET A 19 4.95 10.13 -26.97
CA MET A 19 4.71 11.36 -26.23
C MET A 19 5.56 12.51 -26.80
N THR A 20 5.08 13.74 -26.74
CA THR A 20 5.85 14.95 -26.94
C THR A 20 6.77 15.24 -25.73
N ASP A 21 7.73 16.15 -25.89
CA ASP A 21 8.59 16.53 -24.76
C ASP A 21 7.83 17.29 -23.67
N ASP A 22 6.80 18.06 -24.05
CA ASP A 22 5.92 18.77 -23.10
C ASP A 22 5.08 17.76 -22.29
N GLU A 23 4.49 16.75 -22.94
CA GLU A 23 3.76 15.69 -22.24
C GLU A 23 4.67 14.90 -21.27
N ILE A 24 5.92 14.61 -21.66
CA ILE A 24 6.89 13.99 -20.76
C ILE A 24 7.23 14.89 -19.57
N TRP A 25 7.31 16.19 -19.79
CA TRP A 25 7.57 17.16 -18.72
C TRP A 25 6.41 17.28 -17.75
N GLU A 26 5.18 17.14 -18.23
CA GLU A 26 3.96 17.19 -17.42
C GLU A 26 3.61 15.87 -16.71
N LEU A 27 4.35 14.79 -16.95
CA LEU A 27 4.14 13.51 -16.27
C LEU A 27 4.14 13.67 -14.75
N ARG A 28 3.03 13.30 -14.14
CA ARG A 28 2.86 13.30 -12.69
C ARG A 28 3.14 11.93 -12.13
N ARG A 29 3.70 11.89 -10.92
CA ARG A 29 4.08 10.62 -10.25
C ARG A 29 2.88 9.78 -9.80
N GLY A 30 1.71 10.38 -9.65
CA GLY A 30 0.45 9.66 -9.40
C GLY A 30 0.35 8.94 -8.06
N GLY A 31 1.21 9.23 -7.08
CA GLY A 31 1.18 8.55 -5.76
C GLY A 31 -0.09 8.78 -4.94
N HIS A 32 -0.91 9.76 -5.33
CA HIS A 32 -2.24 10.04 -4.77
C HIS A 32 -3.37 9.85 -5.78
N ASP A 33 -3.06 9.32 -6.96
CA ASP A 33 -4.05 8.98 -7.97
C ASP A 33 -4.55 7.56 -7.70
N PRO A 34 -5.81 7.36 -7.30
CA PRO A 34 -6.31 6.06 -6.90
C PRO A 34 -6.28 5.03 -8.03
N GLU A 35 -6.50 5.44 -9.28
CA GLU A 35 -6.48 4.53 -10.43
C GLU A 35 -5.06 4.05 -10.71
N LYS A 36 -4.07 4.95 -10.71
CA LYS A 36 -2.66 4.58 -10.90
C LYS A 36 -2.12 3.72 -9.78
N VAL A 37 -2.47 4.04 -8.53
CA VAL A 37 -2.10 3.25 -7.37
C VAL A 37 -2.70 1.86 -7.47
N TYR A 38 -4.01 1.75 -7.76
CA TYR A 38 -4.67 0.47 -7.93
C TYR A 38 -4.02 -0.36 -9.06
N ALA A 39 -3.81 0.23 -10.23
CA ALA A 39 -3.20 -0.45 -11.38
C ALA A 39 -1.79 -0.97 -11.06
N ALA A 40 -0.96 -0.16 -10.38
CA ALA A 40 0.38 -0.55 -9.99
C ALA A 40 0.37 -1.74 -9.01
N PHE A 41 -0.47 -1.70 -7.98
CA PHE A 41 -0.61 -2.79 -7.02
C PHE A 41 -1.21 -4.05 -7.66
N HIS A 42 -2.22 -3.89 -8.52
CA HIS A 42 -2.79 -5.01 -9.27
C HIS A 42 -1.74 -5.73 -10.10
N ASN A 43 -0.96 -4.99 -10.88
CA ASN A 43 0.10 -5.56 -11.71
C ASN A 43 1.19 -6.22 -10.86
N ALA A 44 1.61 -5.60 -9.76
CA ALA A 44 2.59 -6.18 -8.85
C ALA A 44 2.11 -7.50 -8.22
N HIS A 45 0.82 -7.58 -7.84
CA HIS A 45 0.24 -8.78 -7.25
C HIS A 45 0.18 -9.95 -8.24
N HIS A 46 -0.06 -9.67 -9.52
CA HIS A 46 -0.16 -10.70 -10.56
C HIS A 46 1.18 -11.07 -11.19
N HIS A 47 2.22 -10.25 -10.99
CA HIS A 47 3.56 -10.55 -11.49
C HIS A 47 4.15 -11.78 -10.80
N LYS A 48 4.73 -12.70 -11.57
CA LYS A 48 5.30 -13.95 -11.07
C LYS A 48 6.79 -14.05 -11.43
N GLY A 49 7.51 -14.87 -10.71
CA GLY A 49 8.90 -15.22 -10.99
C GLY A 49 9.93 -14.32 -10.33
N GLN A 50 9.57 -13.12 -9.91
CA GLN A 50 10.47 -12.20 -9.20
C GLN A 50 9.69 -11.21 -8.31
N PRO A 51 10.32 -10.65 -7.26
CA PRO A 51 9.70 -9.61 -6.43
C PRO A 51 9.41 -8.33 -7.22
N THR A 52 8.36 -7.62 -6.85
CA THR A 52 8.04 -6.29 -7.39
C THR A 52 8.17 -5.23 -6.32
N VAL A 53 8.86 -4.14 -6.62
CA VAL A 53 9.00 -2.98 -5.73
C VAL A 53 8.27 -1.78 -6.36
N LEU A 54 7.34 -1.18 -5.60
CA LEU A 54 6.62 0.03 -5.99
C LEU A 54 7.18 1.23 -5.24
N LEU A 55 7.72 2.21 -5.97
CA LEU A 55 8.19 3.48 -5.42
C LEU A 55 7.07 4.51 -5.52
N VAL A 56 6.33 4.71 -4.44
CA VAL A 56 5.15 5.58 -4.40
C VAL A 56 5.51 6.93 -3.80
N LYS A 57 5.54 7.98 -4.62
CA LYS A 57 5.79 9.35 -4.16
C LYS A 57 4.49 9.97 -3.68
N THR A 58 4.41 10.25 -2.40
CA THR A 58 3.28 10.88 -1.73
C THR A 58 3.69 12.19 -1.05
N ILE A 59 2.70 12.97 -0.63
CA ILE A 59 2.89 14.16 0.21
C ILE A 59 2.38 13.86 1.62
N LYS A 60 3.17 14.23 2.63
CA LYS A 60 2.77 14.08 4.02
C LYS A 60 1.55 14.93 4.34
N GLY A 61 0.57 14.37 5.04
CA GLY A 61 -0.68 15.06 5.36
C GLY A 61 -1.60 15.27 4.18
N TYR A 62 -1.49 14.45 3.13
CA TYR A 62 -2.38 14.51 1.98
C TYR A 62 -3.85 14.54 2.40
N GLY A 63 -4.60 15.46 1.81
CA GLY A 63 -6.00 15.65 2.11
C GLY A 63 -6.30 16.66 3.23
N MET A 64 -5.30 17.03 4.04
CA MET A 64 -5.49 17.96 5.15
C MET A 64 -5.47 19.44 4.73
N GLY A 65 -5.18 19.75 3.45
CA GLY A 65 -5.13 21.12 2.94
C GLY A 65 -4.21 22.03 3.78
N GLN A 66 -4.70 23.19 4.13
CA GLN A 66 -3.94 24.19 4.91
C GLN A 66 -3.55 23.71 6.32
N ALA A 67 -4.28 22.76 6.89
CA ALA A 67 -4.00 22.24 8.23
C ALA A 67 -2.68 21.46 8.32
N GLY A 68 -2.31 20.76 7.25
CA GLY A 68 -1.16 19.86 7.37
C GLY A 68 -0.49 19.41 6.08
N GLU A 69 -1.10 19.61 4.91
CA GLU A 69 -0.56 19.07 3.67
C GLU A 69 0.81 19.68 3.34
N GLY A 70 1.83 18.82 3.28
CA GLY A 70 3.22 19.23 3.05
C GLY A 70 3.94 19.87 4.25
N LYS A 71 3.31 19.95 5.42
CA LYS A 71 3.89 20.58 6.61
C LYS A 71 4.56 19.57 7.53
N ASN A 72 5.70 19.95 8.10
CA ASN A 72 6.41 19.12 9.09
C ASN A 72 5.63 18.95 10.39
N THR A 73 4.83 19.96 10.77
CA THR A 73 4.01 19.97 12.00
C THR A 73 2.91 18.91 12.02
N VAL A 74 2.50 18.38 10.87
CA VAL A 74 1.40 17.40 10.76
C VAL A 74 1.65 16.14 11.60
N HIS A 75 2.90 15.76 11.82
CA HIS A 75 3.24 14.58 12.62
C HIS A 75 2.76 14.67 14.08
N GLN A 76 2.71 15.88 14.63
CA GLN A 76 2.31 16.13 16.01
C GLN A 76 0.90 16.73 16.14
N THR A 77 0.20 16.94 15.04
CA THR A 77 -1.16 17.49 15.05
C THR A 77 -2.11 16.48 15.69
N LYS A 78 -2.62 16.82 16.88
CA LYS A 78 -3.55 15.96 17.65
C LYS A 78 -5.01 16.33 17.43
N LYS A 79 -5.30 17.56 17.02
CA LYS A 79 -6.65 18.09 16.83
C LYS A 79 -6.68 18.98 15.60
N LEU A 80 -7.71 18.84 14.80
CA LEU A 80 -8.03 19.71 13.66
C LEU A 80 -9.08 20.73 14.09
N ALA A 81 -9.06 21.90 13.48
CA ALA A 81 -10.13 22.87 13.61
C ALA A 81 -11.36 22.42 12.79
N ASP A 82 -12.54 22.94 13.13
CA ASP A 82 -13.78 22.54 12.45
C ASP A 82 -13.76 22.86 10.95
N GLU A 83 -13.09 23.95 10.58
CA GLU A 83 -12.87 24.32 9.16
C GLU A 83 -12.03 23.30 8.41
N ASP A 84 -11.00 22.73 9.06
CA ASP A 84 -10.15 21.72 8.47
C ASP A 84 -10.90 20.41 8.27
N ILE A 85 -11.74 20.03 9.23
CA ILE A 85 -12.59 18.85 9.17
C ILE A 85 -13.61 19.00 8.03
N ARG A 86 -14.23 20.17 7.91
CA ARG A 86 -15.12 20.50 6.80
C ARG A 86 -14.42 20.40 5.45
N TYR A 87 -13.22 20.97 5.36
CA TYR A 87 -12.42 20.89 4.14
C TYR A 87 -12.12 19.44 3.74
N ILE A 88 -11.73 18.57 4.67
CA ILE A 88 -11.46 17.15 4.41
C ILE A 88 -12.73 16.45 3.92
N ARG A 89 -13.87 16.66 4.61
CA ARG A 89 -15.17 16.10 4.22
C ARG A 89 -15.52 16.48 2.78
N ASP A 90 -15.41 17.76 2.45
CA ASP A 90 -15.80 18.31 1.14
C ASP A 90 -14.85 17.81 0.04
N ARG A 91 -13.55 17.79 0.31
CA ARG A 91 -12.54 17.31 -0.64
C ARG A 91 -12.73 15.85 -1.03
N PHE A 92 -13.15 15.01 -0.09
CA PHE A 92 -13.35 13.58 -0.32
C PHE A 92 -14.83 13.21 -0.52
N ASN A 93 -15.72 14.19 -0.64
CA ASN A 93 -17.15 14.01 -0.84
C ASN A 93 -17.78 13.04 0.20
N ILE A 94 -17.35 13.15 1.47
CA ILE A 94 -17.88 12.31 2.54
C ILE A 94 -19.30 12.80 2.85
N PRO A 95 -20.34 11.96 2.76
CA PRO A 95 -21.73 12.37 2.87
C PRO A 95 -22.18 12.54 4.34
N ILE A 96 -21.50 13.42 5.08
CA ILE A 96 -21.83 13.79 6.45
C ILE A 96 -22.34 15.23 6.43
N PRO A 97 -23.59 15.50 6.92
CA PRO A 97 -24.14 16.85 6.96
C PRO A 97 -23.42 17.73 7.98
N ASP A 98 -23.45 19.04 7.78
CA ASP A 98 -22.80 20.03 8.66
C ASP A 98 -23.23 19.89 10.12
N SER A 99 -24.51 19.57 10.38
CA SER A 99 -25.04 19.39 11.72
C SER A 99 -24.46 18.21 12.51
N GLU A 100 -23.84 17.25 11.82
CA GLU A 100 -23.23 16.07 12.44
C GLU A 100 -21.70 16.13 12.46
N LEU A 101 -21.11 17.12 11.80
CA LEU A 101 -19.67 17.19 11.58
C LEU A 101 -18.87 17.27 12.89
N GLU A 102 -19.36 18.05 13.86
CA GLU A 102 -18.71 18.19 15.18
C GLU A 102 -18.63 16.87 15.97
N LYS A 103 -19.57 15.95 15.71
CA LYS A 103 -19.61 14.64 16.39
C LYS A 103 -18.59 13.65 15.81
N LEU A 104 -17.98 13.98 14.66
CA LEU A 104 -17.05 13.12 13.94
C LEU A 104 -17.56 11.68 13.76
N PRO A 105 -18.78 11.49 13.22
CA PRO A 105 -19.34 10.15 13.09
C PRO A 105 -18.54 9.31 12.11
N TYR A 106 -18.48 8.01 12.35
CA TYR A 106 -17.94 7.09 11.36
C TYR A 106 -18.93 6.96 10.21
N TYR A 107 -18.44 7.20 9.00
CA TYR A 107 -19.22 6.94 7.80
C TYR A 107 -19.04 5.47 7.38
N THR A 108 -20.14 4.77 7.26
CA THR A 108 -20.21 3.43 6.69
C THR A 108 -21.19 3.45 5.53
N PRO A 109 -20.73 3.15 4.29
CA PRO A 109 -21.66 3.03 3.17
C PRO A 109 -22.68 1.91 3.40
N ALA A 110 -23.86 2.03 2.79
CA ALA A 110 -24.88 0.98 2.87
C ALA A 110 -24.39 -0.29 2.15
N ASP A 111 -24.81 -1.47 2.63
CA ASP A 111 -24.37 -2.78 2.12
C ASP A 111 -24.66 -3.00 0.62
N GLU A 112 -25.68 -2.29 0.11
CA GLU A 112 -26.09 -2.37 -1.29
C GLU A 112 -25.20 -1.54 -2.24
N THR A 113 -24.34 -0.69 -1.71
CA THR A 113 -23.43 0.13 -2.53
C THR A 113 -22.40 -0.73 -3.25
N PRO A 114 -21.91 -0.31 -4.44
CA PRO A 114 -20.90 -1.04 -5.17
C PRO A 114 -19.61 -1.26 -4.36
N GLU A 115 -19.23 -0.29 -3.53
CA GLU A 115 -18.04 -0.34 -2.68
C GLU A 115 -18.15 -1.46 -1.64
N MET A 116 -19.30 -1.55 -0.95
CA MET A 116 -19.52 -2.56 0.07
C MET A 116 -19.65 -3.96 -0.54
N LYS A 117 -20.33 -4.10 -1.67
CA LYS A 117 -20.36 -5.38 -2.42
C LYS A 117 -18.96 -5.84 -2.78
N SER A 118 -18.15 -4.96 -3.37
CA SER A 118 -16.76 -5.27 -3.71
C SER A 118 -15.94 -5.66 -2.50
N LEU A 119 -16.08 -4.95 -1.37
CA LEU A 119 -15.41 -5.27 -0.11
C LEU A 119 -15.78 -6.66 0.40
N HIS A 120 -17.08 -6.97 0.45
CA HIS A 120 -17.57 -8.26 0.93
C HIS A 120 -17.14 -9.43 0.03
N GLU A 121 -17.19 -9.27 -1.28
CA GLU A 121 -16.72 -10.28 -2.24
C GLU A 121 -15.22 -10.56 -2.05
N ARG A 122 -14.40 -9.52 -1.93
CA ARG A 122 -12.96 -9.65 -1.69
C ARG A 122 -12.68 -10.35 -0.35
N ARG A 123 -13.39 -9.98 0.71
CA ARG A 123 -13.22 -10.63 2.02
C ARG A 123 -13.61 -12.11 2.00
N LYS A 124 -14.69 -12.46 1.31
CA LYS A 124 -15.08 -13.87 1.13
C LYS A 124 -14.03 -14.66 0.36
N ALA A 125 -13.51 -14.10 -0.74
CA ALA A 125 -12.46 -14.73 -1.52
C ALA A 125 -11.16 -14.98 -0.74
N LEU A 126 -10.87 -14.15 0.28
CA LEU A 126 -9.73 -14.29 1.18
C LEU A 126 -10.01 -15.20 2.40
N GLY A 127 -11.14 -15.92 2.45
CA GLY A 127 -11.49 -16.84 3.53
C GLY A 127 -12.36 -16.24 4.64
N GLY A 128 -12.94 -15.05 4.42
CA GLY A 128 -13.89 -14.41 5.35
C GLY A 128 -13.30 -13.28 6.20
N TYR A 129 -14.06 -12.80 7.19
CA TYR A 129 -13.72 -11.63 8.00
C TYR A 129 -12.76 -11.93 9.13
N LEU A 130 -12.78 -13.15 9.66
CA LEU A 130 -11.88 -13.59 10.70
C LEU A 130 -10.73 -14.42 10.10
N PRO A 131 -9.49 -14.17 10.51
CA PRO A 131 -8.38 -14.99 10.06
C PRO A 131 -8.53 -16.43 10.54
N HIS A 132 -8.36 -17.39 9.62
CA HIS A 132 -8.24 -18.78 9.99
C HIS A 132 -6.79 -19.06 10.37
N ARG A 133 -6.58 -19.47 11.62
CA ARG A 133 -5.27 -19.92 12.08
C ARG A 133 -5.11 -21.39 11.69
N ARG A 134 -3.99 -21.72 11.07
CA ARG A 134 -3.59 -23.11 10.92
C ARG A 134 -2.98 -23.59 12.23
N GLU A 135 -3.61 -24.55 12.87
CA GLU A 135 -3.13 -25.16 14.12
C GLU A 135 -2.19 -26.34 13.85
N LYS A 136 -2.24 -26.90 12.65
CA LYS A 136 -1.39 -28.01 12.21
C LYS A 136 -0.67 -27.61 10.92
N ALA A 137 0.58 -28.02 10.78
CA ALA A 137 1.31 -27.88 9.54
C ALA A 137 0.72 -28.86 8.49
N ASP A 138 0.64 -28.40 7.25
CA ASP A 138 0.22 -29.23 6.12
C ASP A 138 1.29 -30.28 5.77
N GLU A 139 2.54 -29.96 6.03
CA GLU A 139 3.69 -30.81 5.81
C GLU A 139 4.46 -31.01 7.13
N HIS A 140 4.94 -32.21 7.35
CA HIS A 140 5.84 -32.52 8.47
C HIS A 140 7.28 -32.55 7.99
N ILE A 141 8.10 -31.67 8.55
CA ILE A 141 9.54 -31.71 8.32
C ILE A 141 10.11 -32.89 9.11
N THR A 142 10.80 -33.79 8.43
CA THR A 142 11.56 -34.84 9.10
C THR A 142 12.69 -34.22 9.88
N VAL A 143 12.64 -34.39 11.19
CA VAL A 143 13.71 -33.90 12.08
C VAL A 143 15.02 -34.64 11.73
N PRO A 144 16.10 -33.92 11.34
CA PRO A 144 17.37 -34.57 11.06
C PRO A 144 17.92 -35.25 12.34
N SER A 145 18.59 -36.38 12.15
CA SER A 145 19.27 -37.03 13.27
C SER A 145 20.45 -36.19 13.79
N LEU A 146 20.90 -36.48 15.00
CA LEU A 146 22.08 -35.83 15.59
C LEU A 146 23.42 -36.33 15.00
N GLU A 147 23.39 -37.41 14.23
CA GLU A 147 24.59 -38.01 13.63
C GLU A 147 25.52 -37.03 12.89
N PRO A 148 25.02 -36.16 12.02
CA PRO A 148 25.86 -35.16 11.34
C PRO A 148 26.55 -34.16 12.29
N PHE A 149 26.03 -34.03 13.52
CA PHE A 149 26.52 -33.07 14.49
C PHE A 149 27.38 -33.69 15.59
N LYS A 150 27.60 -35.02 15.59
CA LYS A 150 28.35 -35.73 16.63
C LYS A 150 29.74 -35.11 16.86
N ALA A 151 30.45 -34.77 15.81
CA ALA A 151 31.79 -34.17 15.92
C ALA A 151 31.84 -32.82 16.66
N VAL A 152 30.68 -32.17 16.82
CA VAL A 152 30.56 -30.88 17.51
C VAL A 152 29.91 -31.04 18.91
N ILE A 153 29.07 -32.05 19.05
CA ILE A 153 28.28 -32.27 20.28
C ILE A 153 29.03 -33.18 21.29
N GLU A 154 29.76 -34.20 20.78
CA GLU A 154 30.51 -35.11 21.61
C GLU A 154 31.89 -34.53 21.90
N PRO A 155 32.31 -34.45 23.19
CA PRO A 155 33.68 -34.00 23.50
C PRO A 155 34.70 -34.97 22.90
N PRO A 156 35.90 -34.47 22.52
CA PRO A 156 36.99 -35.34 22.08
C PRO A 156 37.31 -36.44 23.10
N ALA A 157 37.61 -37.64 22.62
CA ALA A 157 37.87 -38.76 23.47
C ALA A 157 39.12 -38.60 24.40
N ASP A 158 39.95 -37.62 24.07
CA ASP A 158 41.17 -37.29 24.85
C ASP A 158 40.93 -36.18 25.89
N GLY A 159 39.73 -35.69 26.03
CA GLY A 159 39.34 -34.71 27.06
C GLY A 159 39.95 -33.32 26.87
N SER A 160 40.48 -33.03 25.68
CA SER A 160 41.07 -31.71 25.35
C SER A 160 40.05 -30.70 24.81
#